data_16b820e3562604440dff17f3fb618783
#
_entry.id   16b820e3562604440dff17f3fb618783
#
_cell.length_a   1.000
_cell.length_b   1.000
_cell.length_c   1.000
_cell.angle_alpha   90.00
_cell.angle_beta   90.00
_cell.angle_gamma   90.00
#
_symmetry.space_group_name_H-M   'P 1'
#
loop_
_entity.id
_entity.type
_entity.pdbx_description
1 polymer ?
#
loop_
_entity_poly.entity_id
_entity_poly.type
_entity_poly.pdbx_seq_one_letter_code
_entity_poly.pdbx_strand_id
1 'polypeptide(L)'
;MNKTLNRALALIVALVCLLTVPFAALAEVAEGADSDWYMAVLADERILDVYPYHAFIDLNGDGVPVLIISTTEDDFITDADRAAVYVYADGEAKNVLEVGGGGGDIFYANLDEKTLTHFSRLSGERHIEVFHVEDGALKPVTRADYYGPHHYPEQDSEDPLYFQDDAPVAEAEGQALFDLYTAEDAAVTYEPMA
;
A
#
# COMPACT_ATOMS: atom_id res chain seq x y z
N MET A 1 52.11 -9.23 16.12
CA MET A 1 50.82 -9.06 15.40
C MET A 1 49.74 -8.75 16.44
N ASN A 2 49.16 -7.57 16.38
CA ASN A 2 48.47 -6.93 17.52
C ASN A 2 47.04 -7.47 17.68
N LYS A 3 46.77 -8.18 18.79
CA LYS A 3 45.46 -8.79 19.12
C LYS A 3 44.30 -7.76 19.17
N THR A 4 44.62 -6.50 19.45
CA THR A 4 43.67 -5.38 19.45
C THR A 4 43.24 -4.98 18.05
N LEU A 5 44.13 -5.03 17.05
CA LEU A 5 43.82 -4.69 15.65
C LEU A 5 42.88 -5.74 15.04
N ASN A 6 43.09 -7.02 15.35
CA ASN A 6 42.22 -8.10 14.83
C ASN A 6 40.83 -8.07 15.47
N ARG A 7 40.67 -7.58 16.70
CA ARG A 7 39.36 -7.43 17.34
C ARG A 7 38.59 -6.24 16.77
N ALA A 8 39.27 -5.13 16.47
CA ALA A 8 38.66 -3.98 15.82
C ALA A 8 38.23 -4.30 14.38
N LEU A 9 39.06 -5.05 13.63
CA LEU A 9 38.73 -5.48 12.28
C LEU A 9 37.53 -6.45 12.26
N ALA A 10 37.45 -7.39 13.20
CA ALA A 10 36.32 -8.31 13.32
C ALA A 10 35.02 -7.60 13.70
N LEU A 11 35.06 -6.54 14.50
CA LEU A 11 33.90 -5.72 14.87
C LEU A 11 33.40 -4.88 13.66
N ILE A 12 34.32 -4.33 12.88
CA ILE A 12 33.99 -3.58 11.66
C ILE A 12 33.36 -4.49 10.60
N VAL A 13 33.90 -5.69 10.40
CA VAL A 13 33.33 -6.66 9.45
C VAL A 13 31.97 -7.15 9.92
N ALA A 14 31.76 -7.37 11.22
CA ALA A 14 30.44 -7.74 11.74
C ALA A 14 29.41 -6.58 11.60
N LEU A 15 29.85 -5.33 11.78
CA LEU A 15 28.98 -4.17 11.62
C LEU A 15 28.61 -3.90 10.13
N VAL A 16 29.56 -4.12 9.22
CA VAL A 16 29.32 -4.01 7.77
C VAL A 16 28.41 -5.14 7.27
N CYS A 17 28.54 -6.35 7.82
CA CYS A 17 27.62 -7.45 7.48
C CYS A 17 26.20 -7.24 8.04
N LEU A 18 26.03 -6.44 9.10
CA LEU A 18 24.70 -6.06 9.61
C LEU A 18 24.06 -4.92 8.80
N LEU A 19 24.85 -4.14 8.05
CA LEU A 19 24.38 -3.05 7.20
C LEU A 19 24.16 -3.46 5.73
N THR A 20 24.50 -4.70 5.36
CA THR A 20 24.24 -5.27 4.03
C THR A 20 23.20 -6.38 4.07
N VAL A 21 22.19 -6.26 4.92
CA VAL A 21 20.94 -6.94 4.64
C VAL A 21 20.36 -6.18 3.46
N PRO A 22 20.28 -6.77 2.25
CA PRO A 22 19.55 -6.11 1.19
C PRO A 22 18.11 -5.95 1.70
N PHE A 23 17.64 -4.73 1.73
CA PHE A 23 16.24 -4.37 1.87
C PHE A 23 15.51 -4.81 0.58
N ALA A 24 15.59 -6.06 0.29
CA ALA A 24 14.71 -6.77 -0.63
C ALA A 24 13.94 -7.77 0.24
N ALA A 25 13.25 -7.26 1.25
CA ALA A 25 12.02 -7.89 1.67
C ALA A 25 10.96 -7.42 0.66
N LEU A 26 11.14 -7.81 -0.60
CA LEU A 26 10.03 -8.14 -1.46
C LEU A 26 9.13 -9.03 -0.60
N ALA A 27 7.86 -8.67 -0.50
CA ALA A 27 6.86 -9.53 0.06
C ALA A 27 7.11 -10.93 -0.54
N GLU A 28 7.71 -11.82 0.25
CA GLU A 28 7.88 -13.21 -0.15
C GLU A 28 6.46 -13.74 -0.13
N VAL A 29 5.84 -13.72 -1.31
CA VAL A 29 4.54 -14.34 -1.53
C VAL A 29 4.71 -15.77 -1.03
N ALA A 30 4.07 -16.08 0.08
CA ALA A 30 4.09 -17.42 0.64
C ALA A 30 3.39 -18.33 -0.37
N GLU A 31 4.18 -18.99 -1.23
CA GLU A 31 3.64 -19.94 -2.20
C GLU A 31 2.87 -21.03 -1.44
N GLY A 32 1.56 -21.05 -1.58
CA GLY A 32 0.73 -22.23 -1.39
C GLY A 32 -0.22 -22.29 -0.20
N ALA A 33 -0.15 -21.43 0.80
CA ALA A 33 -1.14 -21.42 1.90
C ALA A 33 -2.23 -20.35 1.71
N ASP A 34 -1.91 -19.31 0.98
CA ASP A 34 -2.70 -18.07 0.95
C ASP A 34 -3.90 -18.15 0.00
N SER A 35 -3.80 -18.96 -1.06
CA SER A 35 -4.89 -19.14 -2.03
C SER A 35 -6.13 -19.79 -1.43
N ASP A 36 -5.97 -20.67 -0.43
CA ASP A 36 -7.11 -21.41 0.14
C ASP A 36 -8.15 -20.48 0.79
N TRP A 37 -7.71 -19.36 1.38
CA TRP A 37 -8.57 -18.37 2.00
C TRP A 37 -9.49 -17.66 0.99
N TYR A 38 -9.00 -17.47 -0.22
CA TYR A 38 -9.67 -16.71 -1.26
C TYR A 38 -10.12 -17.56 -2.46
N MET A 39 -10.06 -18.87 -2.35
CA MET A 39 -10.44 -19.77 -3.45
C MET A 39 -11.82 -19.48 -4.03
N ALA A 40 -12.79 -19.08 -3.20
CA ALA A 40 -14.12 -18.75 -3.69
C ALA A 40 -14.13 -17.49 -4.57
N VAL A 41 -13.24 -16.52 -4.30
CA VAL A 41 -13.07 -15.31 -5.11
C VAL A 41 -12.30 -15.65 -6.39
N LEU A 42 -11.17 -16.36 -6.25
CA LEU A 42 -10.27 -16.70 -7.37
C LEU A 42 -10.85 -17.75 -8.34
N ALA A 43 -11.87 -18.51 -7.93
CA ALA A 43 -12.57 -19.46 -8.77
C ALA A 43 -13.87 -18.93 -9.40
N ASP A 44 -14.28 -17.70 -9.08
CA ASP A 44 -15.48 -17.11 -9.67
C ASP A 44 -15.15 -16.56 -11.07
N GLU A 45 -15.62 -17.24 -12.11
CA GLU A 45 -15.38 -16.86 -13.52
C GLU A 45 -15.78 -15.40 -13.82
N ARG A 46 -16.79 -14.87 -13.13
CA ARG A 46 -17.21 -13.47 -13.32
C ARG A 46 -16.19 -12.48 -12.78
N ILE A 47 -15.44 -12.87 -11.76
CA ILE A 47 -14.33 -12.09 -11.22
C ILE A 47 -13.12 -12.21 -12.14
N LEU A 48 -12.74 -13.42 -12.52
CA LEU A 48 -11.60 -13.67 -13.40
C LEU A 48 -11.73 -12.98 -14.77
N ASP A 49 -12.94 -12.94 -15.34
CA ASP A 49 -13.20 -12.26 -16.61
C ASP A 49 -12.97 -10.74 -16.53
N VAL A 50 -13.05 -10.16 -15.34
CA VAL A 50 -12.90 -8.72 -15.12
C VAL A 50 -11.55 -8.36 -14.51
N TYR A 51 -11.06 -9.14 -13.55
CA TYR A 51 -9.86 -8.88 -12.76
C TYR A 51 -8.82 -9.98 -12.99
N PRO A 52 -8.02 -9.90 -14.07
CA PRO A 52 -7.04 -10.94 -14.37
C PRO A 52 -5.76 -10.92 -13.54
N TYR A 53 -5.61 -9.94 -12.63
CA TYR A 53 -4.42 -9.75 -11.81
C TYR A 53 -4.75 -9.72 -10.33
N HIS A 54 -3.80 -10.10 -9.48
CA HIS A 54 -3.97 -10.12 -8.04
C HIS A 54 -2.67 -9.84 -7.29
N ALA A 55 -2.80 -9.50 -6.01
CA ALA A 55 -1.72 -9.43 -5.04
C ALA A 55 -2.19 -9.97 -3.68
N PHE A 56 -1.34 -10.75 -3.01
CA PHE A 56 -1.53 -11.17 -1.63
C PHE A 56 -0.55 -10.44 -0.72
N ILE A 57 -1.04 -9.86 0.36
CA ILE A 57 -0.22 -9.04 1.27
C ILE A 57 -0.55 -9.42 2.71
N ASP A 58 0.36 -10.10 3.40
CA ASP A 58 0.23 -10.39 4.83
C ASP A 58 0.74 -9.19 5.65
N LEU A 59 -0.14 -8.21 5.85
CA LEU A 59 0.17 -6.98 6.59
C LEU A 59 0.46 -7.22 8.06
N ASN A 60 -0.17 -8.22 8.66
CA ASN A 60 -0.11 -8.47 10.10
C ASN A 60 0.99 -9.46 10.47
N GLY A 61 1.49 -10.24 9.53
CA GLY A 61 2.43 -11.34 9.75
C GLY A 61 1.78 -12.54 10.46
N ASP A 62 0.45 -12.69 10.33
CA ASP A 62 -0.33 -13.76 10.96
C ASP A 62 -0.67 -14.91 10.01
N GLY A 63 -0.23 -14.81 8.74
CA GLY A 63 -0.47 -15.79 7.70
C GLY A 63 -1.84 -15.66 7.04
N VAL A 64 -2.60 -14.60 7.32
CA VAL A 64 -3.89 -14.31 6.66
C VAL A 64 -3.73 -13.04 5.83
N PRO A 65 -3.41 -13.16 4.53
CA PRO A 65 -3.15 -11.99 3.69
C PRO A 65 -4.43 -11.21 3.36
N VAL A 66 -4.25 -9.96 2.98
CA VAL A 66 -5.22 -9.20 2.20
C VAL A 66 -5.08 -9.64 0.74
N LEU A 67 -6.18 -9.85 0.04
CA LEU A 67 -6.21 -10.03 -1.41
C LEU A 67 -6.62 -8.73 -2.07
N ILE A 68 -5.81 -8.26 -3.03
CA ILE A 68 -6.20 -7.18 -3.95
C ILE A 68 -6.29 -7.79 -5.35
N ILE A 69 -7.42 -7.59 -6.02
CA ILE A 69 -7.58 -7.97 -7.43
C ILE A 69 -7.63 -6.72 -8.29
N SER A 70 -7.07 -6.79 -9.50
CA SER A 70 -6.94 -5.64 -10.41
C SER A 70 -7.25 -6.02 -11.85
N THR A 71 -7.74 -5.04 -12.62
CA THR A 71 -7.91 -5.16 -14.08
C THR A 71 -6.62 -4.93 -14.85
N THR A 72 -5.57 -4.39 -14.19
CA THR A 72 -4.26 -4.09 -14.79
C THR A 72 -3.13 -4.72 -13.97
N GLU A 73 -2.00 -5.04 -14.64
CA GLU A 73 -0.76 -5.47 -13.99
C GLU A 73 0.06 -4.29 -13.44
N ASP A 74 -0.25 -3.08 -13.91
CA ASP A 74 0.41 -1.86 -13.47
C ASP A 74 -0.01 -1.54 -12.02
N ASP A 75 0.92 -0.99 -11.25
CA ASP A 75 0.65 -0.47 -9.90
C ASP A 75 -0.29 0.75 -9.92
N PHE A 76 -0.34 1.45 -11.04
CA PHE A 76 -1.17 2.62 -11.28
C PHE A 76 -2.49 2.26 -11.97
N ILE A 77 -3.60 2.31 -11.22
CA ILE A 77 -4.96 2.01 -11.68
C ILE A 77 -5.53 3.28 -12.31
N THR A 78 -5.74 3.26 -13.62
CA THR A 78 -6.25 4.42 -14.39
C THR A 78 -7.77 4.53 -14.33
N ASP A 79 -8.34 5.57 -14.96
CA ASP A 79 -9.79 5.76 -15.09
C ASP A 79 -10.52 4.58 -15.74
N ALA A 80 -9.82 3.83 -16.58
CA ALA A 80 -10.38 2.66 -17.28
C ALA A 80 -10.28 1.38 -16.44
N ASP A 81 -9.45 1.40 -15.40
CA ASP A 81 -9.12 0.25 -14.59
C ASP A 81 -9.90 0.23 -13.29
N ARG A 82 -9.84 -0.89 -12.60
CA ARG A 82 -10.49 -1.11 -11.30
C ARG A 82 -9.64 -2.04 -10.45
N ALA A 83 -9.79 -1.88 -9.13
CA ALA A 83 -9.31 -2.87 -8.18
C ALA A 83 -10.30 -3.06 -7.04
N ALA A 84 -10.24 -4.22 -6.40
CA ALA A 84 -11.04 -4.52 -5.24
C ALA A 84 -10.18 -5.20 -4.16
N VAL A 85 -10.39 -4.80 -2.92
CA VAL A 85 -9.68 -5.32 -1.74
C VAL A 85 -10.59 -6.27 -0.99
N TYR A 86 -10.10 -7.46 -0.73
CA TYR A 86 -10.76 -8.48 0.06
C TYR A 86 -9.97 -8.76 1.34
N VAL A 87 -10.69 -8.94 2.43
CA VAL A 87 -10.15 -9.47 3.69
C VAL A 87 -10.87 -10.77 4.04
N TYR A 88 -10.17 -11.68 4.71
CA TYR A 88 -10.75 -12.93 5.16
C TYR A 88 -11.21 -12.81 6.63
N ALA A 89 -12.47 -13.09 6.87
CA ALA A 89 -13.04 -13.08 8.21
C ALA A 89 -14.27 -13.99 8.30
N ASP A 90 -14.49 -14.58 9.48
CA ASP A 90 -15.65 -15.45 9.76
C ASP A 90 -15.79 -16.64 8.79
N GLY A 91 -14.67 -17.10 8.19
CA GLY A 91 -14.67 -18.22 7.26
C GLY A 91 -14.96 -17.85 5.79
N GLU A 92 -14.98 -16.55 5.45
CA GLU A 92 -15.25 -16.09 4.09
C GLU A 92 -14.41 -14.86 3.70
N ALA A 93 -14.18 -14.71 2.39
CA ALA A 93 -13.58 -13.51 1.81
C ALA A 93 -14.65 -12.41 1.67
N LYS A 94 -14.36 -11.23 2.23
CA LYS A 94 -15.26 -10.07 2.19
C LYS A 94 -14.65 -8.95 1.36
N ASN A 95 -15.35 -8.47 0.34
CA ASN A 95 -14.99 -7.25 -0.35
C ASN A 95 -15.19 -6.05 0.58
N VAL A 96 -14.14 -5.30 0.84
CA VAL A 96 -14.14 -4.19 1.81
C VAL A 96 -13.83 -2.83 1.18
N LEU A 97 -13.31 -2.81 -0.04
CA LEU A 97 -13.01 -1.59 -0.78
C LEU A 97 -13.00 -1.87 -2.28
N GLU A 98 -13.62 -1.00 -3.07
CA GLU A 98 -13.51 -0.98 -4.52
C GLU A 98 -13.04 0.39 -4.98
N VAL A 99 -12.09 0.43 -5.91
CA VAL A 99 -11.52 1.66 -6.47
C VAL A 99 -11.51 1.60 -7.99
N GLY A 100 -11.44 2.77 -8.61
CA GLY A 100 -11.31 2.95 -10.05
C GLY A 100 -12.36 3.87 -10.66
N GLY A 101 -12.10 4.31 -11.89
CA GLY A 101 -12.97 5.21 -12.64
C GLY A 101 -12.89 6.69 -12.23
N GLY A 102 -11.88 7.08 -11.44
CA GLY A 102 -11.79 8.41 -10.84
C GLY A 102 -10.50 9.20 -11.08
N GLY A 103 -9.56 8.70 -11.84
CA GLY A 103 -8.32 9.44 -12.10
C GLY A 103 -7.09 8.58 -12.05
N GLY A 104 -6.64 8.20 -10.90
CA GLY A 104 -5.51 7.30 -10.76
C GLY A 104 -5.35 6.87 -9.32
N ASP A 105 -5.37 5.58 -9.11
CA ASP A 105 -5.31 4.96 -7.79
C ASP A 105 -4.06 4.09 -7.69
N ILE A 106 -3.43 4.05 -6.52
CA ILE A 106 -2.32 3.16 -6.19
C ILE A 106 -2.53 2.62 -4.79
N PHE A 107 -2.21 1.35 -4.58
CA PHE A 107 -2.11 0.78 -3.25
C PHE A 107 -0.65 0.69 -2.81
N TYR A 108 -0.39 1.04 -1.56
CA TYR A 108 0.90 0.88 -0.90
C TYR A 108 0.75 0.02 0.34
N ALA A 109 1.70 -0.88 0.56
CA ALA A 109 1.72 -1.75 1.72
C ALA A 109 2.95 -1.44 2.58
N ASN A 110 2.75 -0.99 3.80
CA ASN A 110 3.83 -0.80 4.78
C ASN A 110 3.75 -1.92 5.82
N LEU A 111 4.66 -2.90 5.69
CA LEU A 111 4.67 -4.07 6.57
C LEU A 111 5.18 -3.74 7.99
N ASP A 112 6.01 -2.73 8.15
CA ASP A 112 6.52 -2.31 9.46
C ASP A 112 5.41 -1.65 10.28
N GLU A 113 4.63 -0.77 9.66
CA GLU A 113 3.49 -0.08 10.26
C GLU A 113 2.19 -0.90 10.17
N LYS A 114 2.20 -2.03 9.44
CA LYS A 114 1.04 -2.91 9.20
C LYS A 114 -0.14 -2.16 8.57
N THR A 115 0.15 -1.28 7.62
CA THR A 115 -0.87 -0.46 6.97
C THR A 115 -1.01 -0.77 5.49
N LEU A 116 -2.24 -0.68 5.02
CA LEU A 116 -2.60 -0.56 3.61
C LEU A 116 -2.99 0.89 3.35
N THR A 117 -2.35 1.52 2.39
CA THR A 117 -2.68 2.89 1.96
C THR A 117 -3.31 2.85 0.57
N HIS A 118 -4.47 3.44 0.44
CA HIS A 118 -5.07 3.79 -0.84
C HIS A 118 -4.70 5.25 -1.15
N PHE A 119 -3.95 5.44 -2.22
CA PHE A 119 -3.66 6.75 -2.79
C PHE A 119 -4.52 6.97 -4.02
N SER A 120 -5.13 8.13 -4.13
CA SER A 120 -5.83 8.55 -5.35
C SER A 120 -5.43 9.96 -5.76
N ARG A 121 -5.50 10.23 -7.06
CA ARG A 121 -5.30 11.58 -7.60
C ARG A 121 -6.29 11.88 -8.70
N LEU A 122 -6.83 13.09 -8.68
CA LEU A 122 -7.75 13.61 -9.69
C LEU A 122 -7.47 15.09 -9.92
N SER A 123 -7.18 15.49 -11.17
CA SER A 123 -7.13 16.90 -11.58
C SER A 123 -6.28 17.83 -10.70
N GLY A 124 -5.15 17.33 -10.17
CA GLY A 124 -4.25 18.09 -9.30
C GLY A 124 -4.51 17.95 -7.80
N GLU A 125 -5.53 17.21 -7.43
CA GLU A 125 -5.75 16.75 -6.05
C GLU A 125 -5.00 15.44 -5.81
N ARG A 126 -4.64 15.19 -4.56
CA ARG A 126 -4.10 13.92 -4.09
C ARG A 126 -4.74 13.59 -2.76
N HIS A 127 -5.11 12.35 -2.60
CA HIS A 127 -5.73 11.84 -1.38
C HIS A 127 -5.04 10.56 -0.97
N ILE A 128 -4.84 10.39 0.33
CA ILE A 128 -4.46 9.11 0.92
C ILE A 128 -5.45 8.73 2.01
N GLU A 129 -5.81 7.45 2.03
CA GLU A 129 -6.54 6.83 3.12
C GLU A 129 -5.71 5.66 3.62
N VAL A 130 -5.35 5.68 4.90
CA VAL A 130 -4.48 4.69 5.53
C VAL A 130 -5.32 3.81 6.45
N PHE A 131 -5.13 2.50 6.33
CA PHE A 131 -5.92 1.51 7.06
C PHE A 131 -5.03 0.49 7.76
N HIS A 132 -5.46 0.03 8.95
CA HIS A 132 -5.11 -1.28 9.47
C HIS A 132 -6.15 -2.31 9.04
N VAL A 133 -5.74 -3.58 8.98
CA VAL A 133 -6.66 -4.71 8.81
C VAL A 133 -6.90 -5.33 10.17
N GLU A 134 -8.09 -5.16 10.70
CA GLU A 134 -8.49 -5.67 12.02
C GLU A 134 -9.90 -6.23 11.95
N ASP A 135 -10.10 -7.38 12.60
CA ASP A 135 -11.42 -8.04 12.71
C ASP A 135 -12.14 -8.20 11.35
N GLY A 136 -11.37 -8.49 10.29
CA GLY A 136 -11.90 -8.66 8.94
C GLY A 136 -12.48 -7.40 8.30
N ALA A 137 -11.92 -6.24 8.63
CA ALA A 137 -12.29 -4.96 8.06
C ALA A 137 -11.08 -4.04 7.90
N LEU A 138 -11.18 -3.07 7.00
CA LEU A 138 -10.27 -1.93 6.95
C LEU A 138 -10.67 -0.92 8.02
N LYS A 139 -9.79 -0.67 8.98
CA LYS A 139 -9.97 0.32 10.04
C LYS A 139 -9.18 1.56 9.69
N PRO A 140 -9.81 2.73 9.52
CA PRO A 140 -9.09 3.95 9.18
C PRO A 140 -8.11 4.35 10.29
N VAL A 141 -6.89 4.70 9.88
CA VAL A 141 -5.82 5.22 10.75
C VAL A 141 -5.74 6.72 10.61
N THR A 142 -5.62 7.21 9.38
CA THR A 142 -5.58 8.63 9.03
C THR A 142 -5.95 8.82 7.57
N ARG A 143 -6.33 10.04 7.24
CA ARG A 143 -6.53 10.52 5.89
C ARG A 143 -5.73 11.80 5.68
N ALA A 144 -5.12 11.98 4.50
CA ALA A 144 -4.57 13.25 4.11
C ALA A 144 -5.00 13.65 2.71
N ASP A 145 -5.28 14.92 2.53
CA ASP A 145 -5.71 15.52 1.29
C ASP A 145 -4.76 16.65 0.91
N TYR A 146 -4.45 16.73 -0.38
CA TYR A 146 -3.74 17.83 -1.00
C TYR A 146 -4.58 18.42 -2.11
N TYR A 147 -4.73 19.73 -2.10
CA TYR A 147 -5.37 20.50 -3.14
C TYR A 147 -4.35 21.46 -3.76
N GLY A 148 -4.14 21.32 -5.06
CA GLY A 148 -3.21 22.16 -5.81
C GLY A 148 -3.60 23.64 -5.80
N PRO A 149 -2.69 24.54 -6.18
CA PRO A 149 -2.96 25.96 -6.33
C PRO A 149 -4.17 26.21 -7.25
N HIS A 150 -5.02 27.15 -6.91
CA HIS A 150 -6.23 27.52 -7.66
C HIS A 150 -7.31 26.43 -7.75
N HIS A 151 -7.26 25.38 -6.93
CA HIS A 151 -8.29 24.34 -6.91
C HIS A 151 -9.67 24.93 -6.54
N TYR A 152 -9.69 25.86 -5.59
CA TYR A 152 -10.90 26.60 -5.23
C TYR A 152 -10.92 27.98 -5.89
N PRO A 153 -11.88 28.25 -6.82
CA PRO A 153 -11.97 29.53 -7.52
C PRO A 153 -12.15 30.75 -6.61
N GLU A 154 -12.60 30.54 -5.37
CA GLU A 154 -12.79 31.57 -4.36
C GLU A 154 -11.54 31.85 -3.51
N GLN A 155 -10.47 31.07 -3.71
CA GLN A 155 -9.20 31.26 -3.01
C GLN A 155 -8.26 32.12 -3.86
N ASP A 156 -7.97 33.32 -3.38
CA ASP A 156 -6.90 34.19 -3.91
C ASP A 156 -5.48 33.65 -3.53
N SER A 157 -5.38 32.40 -3.03
CA SER A 157 -4.13 31.80 -2.61
C SER A 157 -3.48 31.02 -3.75
N GLU A 158 -2.23 31.35 -4.05
CA GLU A 158 -1.36 30.56 -4.92
C GLU A 158 -0.75 29.37 -4.16
N ASP A 159 -0.96 29.27 -2.85
CA ASP A 159 -0.38 28.24 -2.01
C ASP A 159 -1.25 26.98 -2.02
N PRO A 160 -0.63 25.78 -2.06
CA PRO A 160 -1.35 24.52 -1.94
C PRO A 160 -1.95 24.37 -0.54
N LEU A 161 -3.03 23.61 -0.45
CA LEU A 161 -3.69 23.32 0.82
C LEU A 161 -3.48 21.85 1.16
N TYR A 162 -3.13 21.60 2.41
CA TYR A 162 -3.00 20.27 2.99
C TYR A 162 -3.95 20.11 4.16
N PHE A 163 -4.56 18.93 4.25
CA PHE A 163 -5.44 18.54 5.34
C PHE A 163 -5.05 17.17 5.88
N GLN A 164 -5.21 16.98 7.17
CA GLN A 164 -5.18 15.68 7.82
C GLN A 164 -6.45 15.53 8.65
N ASP A 165 -7.19 14.44 8.41
CA ASP A 165 -8.44 14.13 9.10
C ASP A 165 -9.42 15.33 9.11
N ASP A 166 -9.57 15.96 7.93
CA ASP A 166 -10.39 17.15 7.66
C ASP A 166 -9.89 18.46 8.35
N ALA A 167 -8.75 18.44 9.03
CA ALA A 167 -8.14 19.62 9.63
C ALA A 167 -6.99 20.16 8.76
N PRO A 168 -6.91 21.49 8.50
CA PRO A 168 -5.82 22.07 7.75
C PRO A 168 -4.50 21.91 8.51
N VAL A 169 -3.44 21.51 7.79
CA VAL A 169 -2.09 21.34 8.31
C VAL A 169 -1.08 22.16 7.53
N ALA A 170 0.11 22.39 8.09
CA ALA A 170 1.18 23.06 7.38
C ALA A 170 1.67 22.20 6.20
N GLU A 171 2.13 22.82 5.11
CA GLU A 171 2.63 22.16 3.91
C GLU A 171 3.67 21.07 4.24
N ALA A 172 4.66 21.40 5.09
CA ALA A 172 5.71 20.42 5.47
C ALA A 172 5.15 19.21 6.23
N GLU A 173 4.10 19.39 7.02
CA GLU A 173 3.43 18.32 7.74
C GLU A 173 2.60 17.45 6.79
N GLY A 174 1.82 18.08 5.92
CA GLY A 174 1.04 17.38 4.90
C GLY A 174 1.93 16.61 3.92
N GLN A 175 3.02 17.21 3.43
CA GLN A 175 3.96 16.53 2.54
C GLN A 175 4.62 15.32 3.24
N ALA A 176 4.97 15.45 4.52
CA ALA A 176 5.55 14.34 5.29
C ALA A 176 4.61 13.15 5.43
N LEU A 177 3.29 13.37 5.51
CA LEU A 177 2.30 12.28 5.51
C LEU A 177 2.28 11.55 4.17
N PHE A 178 2.27 12.27 3.05
CA PHE A 178 2.34 11.65 1.74
C PHE A 178 3.64 10.85 1.58
N ASP A 179 4.80 11.42 1.93
CA ASP A 179 6.11 10.76 1.81
C ASP A 179 6.18 9.48 2.68
N LEU A 180 5.55 9.51 3.87
CA LEU A 180 5.52 8.35 4.77
C LEU A 180 4.71 7.18 4.20
N TYR A 181 3.55 7.47 3.61
CA TYR A 181 2.58 6.45 3.24
C TYR A 181 2.56 6.09 1.75
N THR A 182 3.31 6.80 0.90
CA THR A 182 3.39 6.56 -0.54
C THR A 182 4.84 6.38 -1.03
N ALA A 183 5.68 5.71 -0.21
CA ALA A 183 7.03 5.37 -0.60
C ALA A 183 7.00 4.45 -1.84
N GLU A 184 7.81 4.76 -2.86
CA GLU A 184 7.78 4.08 -4.18
C GLU A 184 8.05 2.57 -4.07
N ASP A 185 8.89 2.15 -3.12
CA ASP A 185 9.21 0.76 -2.85
C ASP A 185 8.12 -0.02 -2.08
N ALA A 186 7.09 0.67 -1.61
CA ALA A 186 5.93 0.09 -0.95
C ALA A 186 4.70 -0.08 -1.87
N ALA A 187 4.78 0.33 -3.14
CA ALA A 187 3.70 0.15 -4.11
C ALA A 187 3.41 -1.34 -4.32
N VAL A 188 2.12 -1.69 -4.32
CA VAL A 188 1.66 -3.06 -4.53
C VAL A 188 1.85 -3.45 -5.98
N THR A 189 2.49 -4.57 -6.22
CA THR A 189 2.66 -5.18 -7.55
C THR A 189 1.70 -6.33 -7.73
N TYR A 190 1.19 -6.51 -8.95
CA TYR A 190 0.18 -7.49 -9.27
C TYR A 190 0.75 -8.63 -10.10
N GLU A 191 0.25 -9.84 -9.87
CA GLU A 191 0.59 -11.04 -10.63
C GLU A 191 -0.63 -11.54 -11.41
N PRO A 192 -0.44 -12.19 -12.60
CA PRO A 192 -1.55 -12.77 -13.32
C PRO A 192 -2.23 -13.88 -12.50
N MET A 193 -3.54 -13.94 -12.55
CA MET A 193 -4.29 -15.10 -12.06
C MET A 193 -4.05 -16.29 -12.99
N ALA A 194 -3.75 -17.45 -12.43
CA ALA A 194 -3.39 -18.68 -13.18
C ALA A 194 -4.63 -19.42 -13.69
#